data_3f6d128921f1f0dfb29acf87eec544b5
#
_entry.id   3f6d128921f1f0dfb29acf87eec544b5
#
_cell.length_a   1.000
_cell.length_b   1.000
_cell.length_c   1.000
_cell.angle_alpha   90.00
_cell.angle_beta   90.00
_cell.angle_gamma   90.00
#
_symmetry.space_group_name_H-M   'P 1'
#
loop_
_entity.id
_entity.type
_entity.pdbx_description
1 polymer ?
#
loop_
_entity_poly.entity_id
_entity_poly.type
_entity_poly.pdbx_seq_one_letter_code
_entity_poly.pdbx_strand_id
1 'polypeptide(L)'
;MTVRLLNAETRNKDEQLLAADTVKNGRFELTGSVDAPVMCHPWISNKDIVSNKKQSRSLGTRLFLDHSAIKIRTPHFDSLYYISEYGPDDRELLTEVVGGTLQKDYMDYRQTVHANELEYSKYNSILSTLNWDRMATPDKYTPEEYHRLYTESYRLRKEAAERLHADRMAFIRSHRQSPLALYVANEMISKSFSVPATDL
;
A
#
# COMPACT_ATOMS: atom_id res chain seq x y z
N MET A 1 -12.90 17.48 10.25
CA MET A 1 -12.12 16.50 9.43
C MET A 1 -13.01 15.96 8.33
N THR A 2 -12.44 15.68 7.17
CA THR A 2 -13.16 15.07 6.03
C THR A 2 -12.52 13.76 5.67
N VAL A 3 -13.31 12.71 5.56
CA VAL A 3 -12.88 11.41 5.02
C VAL A 3 -13.23 11.37 3.53
N ARG A 4 -12.34 10.85 2.73
CA ARG A 4 -12.51 10.63 1.29
C ARG A 4 -12.12 9.20 0.95
N LEU A 5 -12.90 8.60 0.09
CA LEU A 5 -12.62 7.30 -0.48
C LEU A 5 -12.24 7.48 -1.93
N LEU A 6 -11.02 7.10 -2.25
CA LEU A 6 -10.45 7.29 -3.58
C LEU A 6 -10.25 5.94 -4.27
N ASN A 7 -10.66 5.86 -5.53
CA ASN A 7 -10.33 4.74 -6.40
C ASN A 7 -8.82 4.68 -6.61
N ALA A 8 -8.22 3.54 -6.28
CA ALA A 8 -6.77 3.33 -6.41
C ALA A 8 -6.35 2.90 -7.83
N GLU A 9 -7.30 2.54 -8.67
CA GLU A 9 -7.05 1.95 -9.99
C GLU A 9 -7.06 3.00 -11.11
N THR A 10 -7.59 4.20 -10.85
CA THR A 10 -7.62 5.28 -11.83
C THR A 10 -6.70 6.45 -11.48
N ARG A 11 -6.09 7.05 -12.49
CA ARG A 11 -5.37 8.33 -12.38
C ARG A 11 -6.21 9.52 -12.82
N ASN A 12 -7.40 9.27 -13.37
CA ASN A 12 -8.34 10.32 -13.73
C ASN A 12 -8.92 10.96 -12.46
N LYS A 13 -8.68 12.24 -12.26
CA LYS A 13 -9.10 12.95 -11.04
C LYS A 13 -10.61 12.99 -10.87
N ASP A 14 -11.36 13.00 -11.95
CA ASP A 14 -12.83 13.08 -11.93
C ASP A 14 -13.46 11.75 -11.52
N GLU A 15 -12.79 10.63 -11.81
CA GLU A 15 -13.21 9.27 -11.46
C GLU A 15 -12.60 8.78 -10.13
N GLN A 16 -11.64 9.54 -9.60
CA GLN A 16 -10.89 9.11 -8.41
C GLN A 16 -11.69 9.20 -7.13
N LEU A 17 -12.52 10.21 -6.96
CA LEU A 17 -13.32 10.39 -5.76
C LEU A 17 -14.60 9.57 -5.82
N LEU A 18 -14.68 8.49 -5.03
CA LEU A 18 -15.88 7.64 -4.95
C LEU A 18 -16.90 8.15 -3.92
N ALA A 19 -16.43 8.58 -2.76
CA ALA A 19 -17.29 9.12 -1.71
C ALA A 19 -16.50 10.05 -0.78
N ALA A 20 -17.24 10.95 -0.09
CA ALA A 20 -16.67 11.79 0.95
C ALA A 20 -17.72 12.07 2.05
N ASP A 21 -17.24 12.16 3.29
CA ASP A 21 -18.07 12.56 4.44
C ASP A 21 -17.25 13.40 5.42
N THR A 22 -17.97 14.11 6.29
CA THR A 22 -17.38 14.87 7.39
C THR A 22 -17.43 14.08 8.68
N VAL A 23 -16.27 13.96 9.34
CA VAL A 23 -16.20 13.30 10.67
C VAL A 23 -16.96 14.11 11.69
N LYS A 24 -17.96 13.50 12.34
CA LYS A 24 -18.76 14.05 13.42
C LYS A 24 -18.65 13.13 14.64
N ASN A 25 -18.21 13.68 15.77
CA ASN A 25 -18.02 12.90 17.02
C ASN A 25 -17.16 11.63 16.82
N GLY A 26 -16.10 11.73 16.03
CA GLY A 26 -15.20 10.61 15.74
C GLY A 26 -15.79 9.54 14.80
N ARG A 27 -16.92 9.82 14.14
CA ARG A 27 -17.59 8.89 13.21
C ARG A 27 -17.78 9.51 11.84
N PHE A 28 -17.79 8.66 10.83
CA PHE A 28 -18.13 9.00 9.46
C PHE A 28 -18.90 7.85 8.81
N GLU A 29 -19.65 8.15 7.76
CA GLU A 29 -20.38 7.16 6.97
C GLU A 29 -20.24 7.52 5.49
N LEU A 30 -19.75 6.56 4.71
CA LEU A 30 -19.59 6.70 3.27
C LEU A 30 -20.58 5.75 2.61
N THR A 31 -21.44 6.28 1.77
CA THR A 31 -22.42 5.51 1.01
C THR A 31 -22.21 5.74 -0.48
N GLY A 32 -22.46 4.71 -1.29
CA GLY A 32 -22.31 4.78 -2.73
C GLY A 32 -22.54 3.42 -3.39
N SER A 33 -22.27 3.36 -4.67
CA SER A 33 -22.29 2.13 -5.45
C SER A 33 -21.04 2.05 -6.31
N VAL A 34 -20.62 0.84 -6.63
CA VAL A 34 -19.55 0.54 -7.58
C VAL A 34 -20.09 -0.46 -8.60
N ASP A 35 -19.74 -0.31 -9.87
CA ASP A 35 -20.22 -1.23 -10.93
C ASP A 35 -19.53 -2.61 -10.84
N ALA A 36 -18.32 -2.63 -10.32
CA ALA A 36 -17.52 -3.84 -10.11
C ALA A 36 -16.68 -3.67 -8.83
N PRO A 37 -16.18 -4.77 -8.23
CA PRO A 37 -15.25 -4.69 -7.12
C PRO A 37 -14.04 -3.83 -7.46
N VAL A 38 -13.69 -2.88 -6.59
CA VAL A 38 -12.63 -1.88 -6.84
C VAL A 38 -11.76 -1.68 -5.61
N MET A 39 -10.45 -1.54 -5.84
CA MET A 39 -9.50 -1.19 -4.80
C MET A 39 -9.55 0.31 -4.49
N CYS A 40 -9.67 0.65 -3.20
CA CYS A 40 -9.82 2.02 -2.75
C CYS A 40 -8.82 2.39 -1.66
N HIS A 41 -8.49 3.67 -1.61
CA HIS A 41 -7.73 4.30 -0.53
C HIS A 41 -8.61 5.23 0.29
N PRO A 42 -8.85 4.94 1.57
CA PRO A 42 -9.50 5.88 2.47
C PRO A 42 -8.48 6.89 3.01
N TRP A 43 -8.75 8.17 2.80
CA TRP A 43 -7.95 9.28 3.30
C TRP A 43 -8.76 10.15 4.25
N ILE A 44 -8.10 10.63 5.29
CA ILE A 44 -8.67 11.62 6.20
C ILE A 44 -7.87 12.91 6.12
N SER A 45 -8.57 14.04 6.04
CA SER A 45 -7.95 15.36 5.99
C SER A 45 -8.44 16.21 7.13
N ASN A 46 -7.52 16.92 7.76
CA ASN A 46 -7.82 17.96 8.74
C ASN A 46 -7.15 19.26 8.31
N LYS A 47 -7.78 20.38 8.63
CA LYS A 47 -7.17 21.70 8.46
C LYS A 47 -6.38 22.00 9.72
N ASP A 48 -5.08 22.14 9.61
CA ASP A 48 -4.25 22.59 10.71
C ASP A 48 -4.65 24.01 11.11
N ILE A 49 -5.04 24.17 12.36
CA ILE A 49 -5.53 25.46 12.92
C ILE A 49 -4.39 26.48 13.02
N VAL A 50 -3.17 26.02 13.29
CA VAL A 50 -2.01 26.89 13.50
C VAL A 50 -1.41 27.36 12.18
N SER A 51 -1.11 26.43 11.27
CA SER A 51 -0.47 26.74 9.98
C SER A 51 -1.48 27.06 8.88
N ASN A 52 -2.77 26.93 9.13
CA ASN A 52 -3.84 27.01 8.15
C ASN A 52 -3.65 26.08 6.92
N LYS A 53 -2.76 25.08 7.04
CA LYS A 53 -2.46 24.12 6.00
C LYS A 53 -3.31 22.86 6.18
N LYS A 54 -3.78 22.33 5.07
CA LYS A 54 -4.51 21.07 5.05
C LYS A 54 -3.52 19.93 5.24
N GLN A 55 -3.72 19.13 6.28
CA GLN A 55 -3.02 17.88 6.49
C GLN A 55 -3.87 16.72 6.01
N SER A 56 -3.27 15.82 5.27
CA SER A 56 -3.93 14.60 4.80
C SER A 56 -3.17 13.38 5.29
N ARG A 57 -3.89 12.44 5.88
CA ARG A 57 -3.38 11.19 6.42
C ARG A 57 -4.05 10.01 5.71
N SER A 58 -3.30 8.93 5.54
CA SER A 58 -3.88 7.65 5.14
C SER A 58 -4.55 7.00 6.36
N LEU A 59 -5.67 6.33 6.16
CA LEU A 59 -6.25 5.47 7.21
C LEU A 59 -5.46 4.16 7.41
N GLY A 60 -4.31 4.03 6.76
CA GLY A 60 -3.39 2.92 6.95
C GLY A 60 -3.85 1.60 6.36
N THR A 61 -4.88 1.62 5.52
CA THR A 61 -5.35 0.42 4.83
C THR A 61 -5.87 0.73 3.44
N ARG A 62 -5.92 -0.29 2.61
CA ARG A 62 -6.70 -0.29 1.37
C ARG A 62 -7.99 -1.03 1.61
N LEU A 63 -9.03 -0.65 0.90
CA LEU A 63 -10.32 -1.32 0.92
C LEU A 63 -10.59 -1.93 -0.45
N PHE A 64 -11.02 -3.17 -0.44
CA PHE A 64 -11.54 -3.80 -1.64
C PHE A 64 -13.07 -3.74 -1.57
N LEU A 65 -13.65 -2.70 -2.19
CA LEU A 65 -15.08 -2.47 -2.17
C LEU A 65 -15.80 -3.43 -3.11
N ASP A 66 -16.86 -4.00 -2.57
CA ASP A 66 -17.93 -4.66 -3.28
C ASP A 66 -19.28 -4.05 -2.84
N HIS A 67 -20.40 -4.70 -3.11
CA HIS A 67 -21.73 -4.24 -2.66
C HIS A 67 -22.02 -4.57 -1.18
N SER A 68 -21.02 -4.67 -0.33
CA SER A 68 -21.17 -5.02 1.08
C SER A 68 -20.91 -3.85 2.02
N ALA A 69 -21.42 -3.97 3.25
CA ALA A 69 -21.11 -3.02 4.31
C ALA A 69 -19.74 -3.32 4.91
N ILE A 70 -18.88 -2.30 4.96
CA ILE A 70 -17.55 -2.37 5.55
C ILE A 70 -17.48 -1.41 6.74
N LYS A 71 -17.01 -1.90 7.88
CA LYS A 71 -16.75 -1.11 9.08
C LYS A 71 -15.26 -0.92 9.25
N ILE A 72 -14.83 0.34 9.44
CA ILE A 72 -13.44 0.71 9.67
C ILE A 72 -13.31 1.27 11.08
N ARG A 73 -12.33 0.79 11.82
CA ARG A 73 -11.86 1.40 13.08
C ARG A 73 -10.39 1.77 12.91
N THR A 74 -10.10 3.04 13.07
CA THR A 74 -8.77 3.58 12.90
C THR A 74 -8.25 4.17 14.21
N PRO A 75 -6.94 4.18 14.45
CA PRO A 75 -6.32 4.91 15.55
C PRO A 75 -6.64 6.41 15.51
N HIS A 76 -6.20 7.13 16.54
CA HIS A 76 -6.27 8.59 16.55
C HIS A 76 -5.59 9.20 15.32
N PHE A 77 -6.13 10.31 14.81
CA PHE A 77 -5.65 11.00 13.61
C PHE A 77 -4.13 11.22 13.61
N ASP A 78 -3.56 11.62 14.75
CA ASP A 78 -2.13 11.90 14.87
C ASP A 78 -1.23 10.66 14.80
N SER A 79 -1.81 9.47 14.99
CA SER A 79 -1.11 8.18 14.85
C SER A 79 -1.11 7.63 13.42
N LEU A 80 -1.84 8.27 12.51
CA LEU A 80 -1.87 7.89 11.09
C LEU A 80 -0.68 8.50 10.37
N TYR A 81 -0.21 7.83 9.30
CA TYR A 81 0.86 8.42 8.51
C TYR A 81 0.40 9.51 7.57
N TYR A 82 1.33 10.39 7.22
CA TYR A 82 1.14 11.28 6.08
C TYR A 82 1.03 10.46 4.80
N ILE A 83 0.24 10.95 3.85
CA ILE A 83 0.08 10.30 2.54
C ILE A 83 1.41 10.18 1.80
N SER A 84 2.32 11.16 1.98
CA SER A 84 3.67 11.14 1.41
C SER A 84 4.59 10.07 2.00
N GLU A 85 4.24 9.52 3.16
CA GLU A 85 5.01 8.48 3.85
C GLU A 85 4.41 7.09 3.63
N TYR A 86 3.40 6.98 2.75
CA TYR A 86 2.70 5.73 2.52
C TYR A 86 3.67 4.69 1.93
N GLY A 87 3.84 3.63 2.67
CA GLY A 87 4.61 2.46 2.33
C GLY A 87 4.22 1.30 3.22
N PRO A 88 4.65 0.08 2.93
CA PRO A 88 4.41 -1.04 3.83
C PRO A 88 5.16 -0.80 5.14
N ASP A 89 4.41 -0.70 6.23
CA ASP A 89 4.92 -0.68 7.59
C ASP A 89 3.88 -1.27 8.56
N ASP A 90 4.25 -1.44 9.82
CA ASP A 90 3.38 -2.06 10.82
C ASP A 90 2.11 -1.25 11.13
N ARG A 91 2.11 0.06 10.84
CA ARG A 91 0.95 0.92 11.07
C ARG A 91 -0.22 0.59 10.13
N GLU A 92 0.04 -0.02 8.97
CA GLU A 92 -1.01 -0.46 8.05
C GLU A 92 -1.96 -1.47 8.70
N LEU A 93 -1.46 -2.29 9.62
CA LEU A 93 -2.24 -3.30 10.33
C LEU A 93 -2.98 -2.76 11.56
N LEU A 94 -2.75 -1.49 11.94
CA LEU A 94 -3.44 -0.88 13.10
C LEU A 94 -4.88 -0.48 12.80
N THR A 95 -5.28 -0.43 11.54
CA THR A 95 -6.65 -0.15 11.13
C THR A 95 -7.44 -1.44 11.03
N GLU A 96 -8.42 -1.61 11.90
CA GLU A 96 -9.33 -2.74 11.87
C GLU A 96 -10.37 -2.53 10.77
N VAL A 97 -10.51 -3.52 9.88
CA VAL A 97 -11.53 -3.52 8.82
C VAL A 97 -12.35 -4.79 8.94
N VAL A 98 -13.67 -4.63 9.07
CA VAL A 98 -14.62 -5.73 9.26
C VAL A 98 -15.76 -5.61 8.26
N GLY A 99 -16.17 -6.73 7.68
CA GLY A 99 -17.24 -6.82 6.69
C GLY A 99 -16.69 -6.96 5.27
N GLY A 100 -17.58 -7.28 4.34
CA GLY A 100 -17.24 -7.56 2.95
C GLY A 100 -16.50 -8.90 2.75
N THR A 101 -16.96 -9.72 1.83
CA THR A 101 -16.30 -11.02 1.57
C THR A 101 -14.91 -10.79 0.95
N LEU A 102 -14.84 -9.90 -0.04
CA LEU A 102 -13.59 -9.56 -0.71
C LEU A 102 -12.61 -8.82 0.20
N GLN A 103 -13.13 -7.99 1.13
CA GLN A 103 -12.28 -7.31 2.10
C GLN A 103 -11.62 -8.30 3.07
N LYS A 104 -12.33 -9.35 3.47
CA LYS A 104 -11.73 -10.41 4.29
C LYS A 104 -10.58 -11.10 3.54
N ASP A 105 -10.82 -11.54 2.31
CA ASP A 105 -9.78 -12.15 1.46
C ASP A 105 -8.58 -11.21 1.28
N TYR A 106 -8.84 -9.90 1.14
CA TYR A 106 -7.78 -8.89 1.03
C TYR A 106 -6.96 -8.77 2.31
N MET A 107 -7.58 -8.78 3.48
CA MET A 107 -6.85 -8.74 4.75
C MET A 107 -6.02 -10.01 4.98
N ASP A 108 -6.55 -11.17 4.64
CA ASP A 108 -5.83 -12.44 4.69
C ASP A 108 -4.61 -12.42 3.73
N TYR A 109 -4.80 -11.89 2.52
CA TYR A 109 -3.72 -11.65 1.56
C TYR A 109 -2.64 -10.72 2.14
N ARG A 110 -3.05 -9.56 2.69
CA ARG A 110 -2.12 -8.58 3.26
C ARG A 110 -1.28 -9.18 4.40
N GLN A 111 -1.90 -9.96 5.29
CA GLN A 111 -1.18 -10.66 6.36
C GLN A 111 -0.17 -11.65 5.82
N THR A 112 -0.52 -12.38 4.75
CA THR A 112 0.37 -13.36 4.12
C THR A 112 1.62 -12.70 3.53
N VAL A 113 1.47 -11.58 2.82
CA VAL A 113 2.58 -10.93 2.11
C VAL A 113 3.36 -9.91 2.93
N HIS A 114 2.81 -9.45 4.06
CA HIS A 114 3.30 -8.29 4.82
C HIS A 114 4.77 -8.37 5.19
N ALA A 115 5.20 -9.48 5.78
CA ALA A 115 6.59 -9.65 6.23
C ALA A 115 7.59 -9.55 5.06
N ASN A 116 7.29 -10.20 3.94
CA ASN A 116 8.14 -10.17 2.76
C ASN A 116 8.08 -8.83 2.02
N GLU A 117 6.95 -8.12 2.06
CA GLU A 117 6.86 -6.74 1.56
C GLU A 117 7.69 -5.76 2.38
N LEU A 118 7.67 -5.87 3.71
CA LEU A 118 8.51 -5.05 4.59
C LEU A 118 9.99 -5.28 4.30
N GLU A 119 10.40 -6.53 4.19
CA GLU A 119 11.79 -6.87 3.92
C GLU A 119 12.23 -6.37 2.54
N TYR A 120 11.42 -6.58 1.50
CA TYR A 120 11.67 -6.03 0.17
C TYR A 120 11.80 -4.50 0.20
N SER A 121 10.87 -3.81 0.86
CA SER A 121 10.84 -2.35 0.98
C SER A 121 12.08 -1.83 1.71
N LYS A 122 12.51 -2.50 2.78
CA LYS A 122 13.73 -2.18 3.53
C LYS A 122 14.96 -2.16 2.60
N TYR A 123 15.21 -3.23 1.88
CA TYR A 123 16.39 -3.31 1.03
C TYR A 123 16.27 -2.43 -0.22
N ASN A 124 15.07 -2.21 -0.74
CA ASN A 124 14.85 -1.25 -1.81
C ASN A 124 15.14 0.19 -1.36
N SER A 125 14.77 0.56 -0.13
CA SER A 125 15.09 1.87 0.46
C SER A 125 16.60 2.04 0.67
N ILE A 126 17.31 1.00 1.15
CA ILE A 126 18.77 1.03 1.30
C ILE A 126 19.44 1.26 -0.05
N LEU A 127 19.04 0.53 -1.10
CA LEU A 127 19.59 0.71 -2.44
C LEU A 127 19.32 2.11 -3.01
N SER A 128 18.12 2.64 -2.79
CA SER A 128 17.78 4.00 -3.21
C SER A 128 18.65 5.03 -2.49
N THR A 129 18.87 4.85 -1.19
CA THR A 129 19.74 5.73 -0.38
C THR A 129 21.20 5.66 -0.86
N LEU A 130 21.73 4.45 -1.09
CA LEU A 130 23.08 4.28 -1.60
C LEU A 130 23.29 4.95 -2.96
N ASN A 131 22.31 4.82 -3.87
CA ASN A 131 22.37 5.48 -5.18
C ASN A 131 22.30 7.01 -5.05
N TRP A 132 21.43 7.52 -4.17
CA TRP A 132 21.35 8.95 -3.89
C TRP A 132 22.64 9.49 -3.28
N ASP A 133 23.17 8.83 -2.25
CA ASP A 133 24.42 9.22 -1.59
C ASP A 133 25.58 9.27 -2.57
N ARG A 134 25.68 8.29 -3.49
CA ARG A 134 26.71 8.29 -4.52
C ARG A 134 26.66 9.51 -5.43
N MET A 135 25.47 10.06 -5.69
CA MET A 135 25.29 11.27 -6.50
C MET A 135 25.49 12.55 -5.71
N ALA A 136 24.92 12.59 -4.48
CA ALA A 136 24.88 13.83 -3.69
C ALA A 136 26.12 14.02 -2.79
N THR A 137 26.76 12.94 -2.39
CA THR A 137 27.95 12.91 -1.50
C THR A 137 28.92 11.82 -1.95
N PRO A 138 29.65 12.02 -3.09
CA PRO A 138 30.48 10.97 -3.70
C PRO A 138 31.53 10.36 -2.78
N ASP A 139 32.04 11.11 -1.81
CA ASP A 139 33.09 10.71 -0.87
C ASP A 139 32.56 10.06 0.42
N LYS A 140 31.25 9.80 0.51
CA LYS A 140 30.62 9.21 1.72
C LYS A 140 31.07 7.76 1.95
N TYR A 141 31.33 7.03 0.88
CA TYR A 141 31.77 5.64 0.92
C TYR A 141 33.02 5.46 0.04
N THR A 142 33.93 4.59 0.45
CA THR A 142 34.95 4.11 -0.49
C THR A 142 34.29 3.27 -1.60
N PRO A 143 34.92 3.13 -2.77
CA PRO A 143 34.41 2.27 -3.86
C PRO A 143 34.13 0.83 -3.39
N GLU A 144 34.98 0.28 -2.53
CA GLU A 144 34.88 -1.07 -2.00
C GLU A 144 33.69 -1.19 -1.03
N GLU A 145 33.52 -0.21 -0.12
CA GLU A 145 32.40 -0.17 0.82
C GLU A 145 31.06 -0.03 0.08
N TYR A 146 30.99 0.89 -0.89
CA TYR A 146 29.80 1.05 -1.71
C TYR A 146 29.44 -0.25 -2.44
N HIS A 147 30.42 -0.87 -3.10
CA HIS A 147 30.21 -2.12 -3.85
C HIS A 147 29.71 -3.25 -2.94
N ARG A 148 30.32 -3.41 -1.76
CA ARG A 148 29.90 -4.42 -0.78
C ARG A 148 28.46 -4.18 -0.31
N LEU A 149 28.14 -2.96 0.13
CA LEU A 149 26.80 -2.62 0.63
C LEU A 149 25.74 -2.76 -0.44
N TYR A 150 26.04 -2.32 -1.67
CA TYR A 150 25.14 -2.42 -2.80
C TYR A 150 24.85 -3.88 -3.18
N THR A 151 25.91 -4.68 -3.34
CA THR A 151 25.79 -6.09 -3.74
C THR A 151 25.03 -6.91 -2.70
N GLU A 152 25.31 -6.72 -1.41
CA GLU A 152 24.59 -7.41 -0.35
C GLU A 152 23.11 -6.99 -0.29
N SER A 153 22.83 -5.70 -0.34
CA SER A 153 21.46 -5.19 -0.32
C SER A 153 20.67 -5.63 -1.55
N TYR A 154 21.32 -5.69 -2.72
CA TYR A 154 20.69 -6.17 -3.94
C TYR A 154 20.34 -7.66 -3.85
N ARG A 155 21.26 -8.51 -3.33
CA ARG A 155 21.01 -9.93 -3.10
C ARG A 155 19.81 -10.13 -2.15
N LEU A 156 19.81 -9.44 -1.00
CA LEU A 156 18.74 -9.57 0.00
C LEU A 156 17.38 -9.06 -0.52
N ARG A 157 17.38 -7.96 -1.31
CA ARG A 157 16.17 -7.50 -1.99
C ARG A 157 15.64 -8.54 -2.97
N LYS A 158 16.52 -9.17 -3.76
CA LYS A 158 16.14 -10.21 -4.70
C LYS A 158 15.51 -11.41 -3.99
N GLU A 159 16.13 -11.90 -2.93
CA GLU A 159 15.59 -13.00 -2.13
C GLU A 159 14.23 -12.65 -1.51
N ALA A 160 14.05 -11.43 -1.00
CA ALA A 160 12.76 -10.96 -0.50
C ALA A 160 11.71 -10.87 -1.63
N ALA A 161 12.10 -10.41 -2.82
CA ALA A 161 11.21 -10.36 -3.98
C ALA A 161 10.75 -11.76 -4.42
N GLU A 162 11.65 -12.75 -4.41
CA GLU A 162 11.32 -14.14 -4.75
C GLU A 162 10.33 -14.75 -3.75
N ARG A 163 10.53 -14.53 -2.44
CA ARG A 163 9.57 -14.96 -1.42
C ARG A 163 8.21 -14.28 -1.58
N LEU A 164 8.21 -12.96 -1.78
CA LEU A 164 6.99 -12.19 -2.01
C LEU A 164 6.24 -12.66 -3.27
N HIS A 165 6.96 -12.98 -4.33
CA HIS A 165 6.38 -13.56 -5.54
C HIS A 165 5.75 -14.93 -5.25
N ALA A 166 6.42 -15.79 -4.50
CA ALA A 166 5.90 -17.10 -4.11
C ALA A 166 4.61 -16.98 -3.29
N ASP A 167 4.54 -16.07 -2.31
CA ASP A 167 3.36 -15.80 -1.50
C ASP A 167 2.18 -15.34 -2.36
N ARG A 168 2.41 -14.39 -3.29
CA ARG A 168 1.40 -13.90 -4.23
C ARG A 168 0.86 -15.01 -5.12
N MET A 169 1.75 -15.83 -5.66
CA MET A 169 1.35 -16.98 -6.50
C MET A 169 0.58 -18.03 -5.71
N ALA A 170 0.94 -18.29 -4.46
CA ALA A 170 0.22 -19.19 -3.58
C ALA A 170 -1.21 -18.67 -3.32
N PHE A 171 -1.35 -17.37 -3.04
CA PHE A 171 -2.65 -16.72 -2.88
C PHE A 171 -3.51 -16.84 -4.15
N ILE A 172 -2.97 -16.49 -5.32
CA ILE A 172 -3.68 -16.59 -6.60
C ILE A 172 -4.18 -18.03 -6.85
N ARG A 173 -3.34 -19.03 -6.59
CA ARG A 173 -3.71 -20.44 -6.78
C ARG A 173 -4.82 -20.91 -5.85
N SER A 174 -4.82 -20.45 -4.60
CA SER A 174 -5.84 -20.81 -3.60
C SER A 174 -7.15 -20.04 -3.77
N HIS A 175 -7.13 -18.86 -4.42
CA HIS A 175 -8.28 -17.96 -4.55
C HIS A 175 -8.69 -17.70 -6.02
N ARG A 176 -8.56 -18.69 -6.89
CA ARG A 176 -8.77 -18.55 -8.36
C ARG A 176 -10.13 -17.97 -8.77
N GLN A 177 -11.16 -18.10 -7.93
CA GLN A 177 -12.50 -17.58 -8.17
C GLN A 177 -12.70 -16.15 -7.61
N SER A 178 -11.75 -15.65 -6.83
CA SER A 178 -11.85 -14.33 -6.23
C SER A 178 -11.40 -13.24 -7.22
N PRO A 179 -12.18 -12.16 -7.39
CA PRO A 179 -11.72 -10.98 -8.13
C PRO A 179 -10.41 -10.41 -7.60
N LEU A 180 -10.11 -10.61 -6.32
CA LEU A 180 -8.86 -10.20 -5.72
C LEU A 180 -7.66 -10.96 -6.30
N ALA A 181 -7.80 -12.24 -6.64
CA ALA A 181 -6.72 -12.97 -7.30
C ALA A 181 -6.33 -12.35 -8.64
N LEU A 182 -7.34 -11.91 -9.42
CA LEU A 182 -7.10 -11.17 -10.66
C LEU A 182 -6.42 -9.82 -10.41
N TYR A 183 -6.85 -9.09 -9.38
CA TYR A 183 -6.22 -7.84 -8.96
C TYR A 183 -4.74 -8.06 -8.60
N VAL A 184 -4.42 -9.05 -7.77
CA VAL A 184 -3.04 -9.39 -7.38
C VAL A 184 -2.21 -9.78 -8.60
N ALA A 185 -2.75 -10.60 -9.51
CA ALA A 185 -2.06 -10.96 -10.75
C ALA A 185 -1.75 -9.74 -11.62
N ASN A 186 -2.71 -8.81 -11.76
CA ASN A 186 -2.53 -7.57 -12.51
C ASN A 186 -1.47 -6.66 -11.85
N GLU A 187 -1.45 -6.55 -10.52
CA GLU A 187 -0.38 -5.82 -9.80
C GLU A 187 1.00 -6.44 -10.05
N MET A 188 1.10 -7.76 -10.09
CA MET A 188 2.34 -8.46 -10.39
C MET A 188 2.83 -8.15 -11.80
N ILE A 189 1.96 -8.17 -12.79
CA ILE A 189 2.30 -7.86 -14.19
C ILE A 189 2.69 -6.39 -14.33
N SER A 190 1.89 -5.47 -13.80
CA SER A 190 2.10 -4.02 -13.95
C SER A 190 3.35 -3.50 -13.24
N LYS A 191 3.77 -4.15 -12.16
CA LYS A 191 4.99 -3.82 -11.40
C LYS A 191 6.22 -4.62 -11.87
N SER A 192 6.03 -5.60 -12.74
CA SER A 192 7.06 -6.55 -13.19
C SER A 192 7.81 -6.09 -14.44
N PHE A 193 8.28 -4.83 -14.47
CA PHE A 193 9.32 -4.49 -15.46
C PHE A 193 10.64 -5.22 -15.23
N SER A 194 10.68 -6.19 -14.30
CA SER A 194 11.89 -6.94 -13.95
C SER A 194 11.69 -8.45 -13.80
N VAL A 195 10.55 -9.01 -14.17
CA VAL A 195 10.39 -10.48 -14.27
C VAL A 195 10.83 -10.89 -15.66
N PRO A 196 11.83 -11.80 -15.79
CA PRO A 196 12.18 -12.37 -17.09
C PRO A 196 10.95 -13.00 -17.75
N ALA A 197 10.77 -12.80 -19.05
CA ALA A 197 9.67 -13.36 -19.83
C ALA A 197 9.59 -14.90 -19.83
N THR A 198 10.56 -15.57 -19.20
CA THR A 198 10.64 -17.02 -19.03
C THR A 198 9.78 -17.53 -17.87
N ASP A 199 9.23 -16.65 -17.02
CA ASP A 199 8.46 -17.03 -15.81
C ASP A 199 6.95 -16.72 -15.94
N LEU A 200 6.51 -16.29 -17.12
CA LEU A 200 5.12 -16.14 -17.54
C LEU A 200 4.71 -17.32 -18.42
#